data_7588c41774cb121fd598a157fe082a29
#
_entry.id   7588c41774cb121fd598a157fe082a29
#
_cell.length_a   1.000
_cell.length_b   1.000
_cell.length_c   1.000
_cell.angle_alpha   90.00
_cell.angle_beta   90.00
_cell.angle_gamma   90.00
#
_symmetry.space_group_name_H-M   'P 1'
#
loop_
_entity.id
_entity.type
_entity.pdbx_description
1 polymer ?
#
loop_
_entity_poly.entity_id
_entity_poly.type
_entity_poly.pdbx_seq_one_letter_code
_entity_poly.pdbx_strand_id
1 'polypeptide(L)'
;MDYETLKVIWWGLVLFLLVGFVVMDGFDLGVGMLLPVVGKTDDERRVLLNSVGPVWEGNQVWLIAGAGTLFAAWPLVYAAAFSALYVPFMFLLFGLFLRPVGFDYRSKLPDPVWRRWWDRALVVGGLLPTLVFGATLGLVLQGLPFRFDAALRIHYGAFAFHWPLLLTAMGTALALLLLHGASFLQCKTQGAIAARSARLALWLGPLASALFALGGVWL
;
A
#
# COMPACT_ATOMS: atom_id res chain seq x y z
N MET A 1 -10.54 29.04 -18.57
CA MET A 1 -10.19 28.53 -17.23
C MET A 1 -8.83 29.11 -16.91
N ASP A 2 -8.66 29.70 -15.75
CA ASP A 2 -7.36 30.26 -15.35
C ASP A 2 -6.38 29.19 -14.89
N TYR A 3 -5.11 29.52 -14.80
CA TYR A 3 -4.05 28.59 -14.47
C TYR A 3 -4.17 28.05 -13.03
N GLU A 4 -4.64 28.88 -12.09
CA GLU A 4 -4.80 28.48 -10.69
C GLU A 4 -5.93 27.46 -10.54
N THR A 5 -7.05 27.66 -11.23
CA THR A 5 -8.16 26.69 -11.27
C THR A 5 -7.68 25.35 -11.85
N LEU A 6 -6.87 25.36 -12.92
CA LEU A 6 -6.31 24.13 -13.49
C LEU A 6 -5.41 23.39 -12.51
N LYS A 7 -4.57 24.07 -11.75
CA LYS A 7 -3.75 23.47 -10.70
C LYS A 7 -4.59 22.72 -9.68
N VAL A 8 -5.63 23.34 -9.17
CA VAL A 8 -6.54 22.74 -8.17
C VAL A 8 -7.22 21.50 -8.73
N ILE A 9 -7.72 21.56 -9.97
CA ILE A 9 -8.36 20.43 -10.63
C ILE A 9 -7.36 19.26 -10.77
N TRP A 10 -6.14 19.52 -11.24
CA TRP A 10 -5.14 18.48 -11.39
C TRP A 10 -4.69 17.87 -10.07
N TRP A 11 -4.59 18.65 -8.99
CA TRP A 11 -4.36 18.12 -7.66
C TRP A 11 -5.50 17.20 -7.21
N GLY A 12 -6.74 17.63 -7.46
CA GLY A 12 -7.91 16.80 -7.19
C GLY A 12 -7.90 15.48 -7.95
N LEU A 13 -7.49 15.49 -9.23
CA LEU A 13 -7.38 14.29 -10.06
C LEU A 13 -6.27 13.34 -9.57
N VAL A 14 -5.09 13.86 -9.24
CA VAL A 14 -4.01 13.05 -8.65
C VAL A 14 -4.45 12.42 -7.34
N LEU A 15 -5.06 13.21 -6.44
CA LEU A 15 -5.58 12.71 -5.17
C LEU A 15 -6.66 11.62 -5.39
N PHE A 16 -7.58 11.84 -6.32
CA PHE A 16 -8.61 10.86 -6.69
C PHE A 16 -7.98 9.52 -7.13
N LEU A 17 -6.94 9.55 -7.97
CA LEU A 17 -6.25 8.34 -8.43
C LEU A 17 -5.51 7.63 -7.28
N LEU A 18 -4.87 8.37 -6.38
CA LEU A 18 -4.18 7.78 -5.23
C LEU A 18 -5.18 7.19 -4.20
N VAL A 19 -6.29 7.88 -3.95
CA VAL A 19 -7.38 7.33 -3.12
C VAL A 19 -7.98 6.10 -3.79
N GLY A 20 -8.21 6.16 -5.11
CA GLY A 20 -8.66 5.02 -5.91
C GLY A 20 -7.73 3.81 -5.78
N PHE A 21 -6.42 4.02 -5.80
CA PHE A 21 -5.45 2.96 -5.54
C PHE A 21 -5.64 2.34 -4.15
N VAL A 22 -5.73 3.14 -3.10
CA VAL A 22 -5.90 2.62 -1.72
C VAL A 22 -7.21 1.84 -1.58
N VAL A 23 -8.29 2.29 -2.23
CA VAL A 23 -9.59 1.61 -2.20
C VAL A 23 -9.56 0.33 -3.03
N MET A 24 -8.96 0.36 -4.22
CA MET A 24 -9.04 -0.76 -5.17
C MET A 24 -7.94 -1.81 -4.91
N ASP A 25 -6.67 -1.41 -4.71
CA ASP A 25 -5.56 -2.35 -4.48
C ASP A 25 -5.28 -2.59 -2.98
N GLY A 26 -5.78 -1.74 -2.10
CA GLY A 26 -5.53 -1.84 -0.66
C GLY A 26 -6.03 -3.14 -0.04
N PHE A 27 -7.19 -3.65 -0.46
CA PHE A 27 -7.67 -4.94 0.03
C PHE A 27 -6.84 -6.11 -0.52
N ASP A 28 -6.27 -6.02 -1.71
CA ASP A 28 -5.40 -7.05 -2.30
C ASP A 28 -4.12 -7.19 -1.48
N LEU A 29 -3.50 -6.06 -1.10
CA LEU A 29 -2.35 -6.03 -0.18
C LEU A 29 -2.74 -6.64 1.18
N GLY A 30 -3.91 -6.25 1.71
CA GLY A 30 -4.45 -6.76 2.97
C GLY A 30 -4.68 -8.26 2.96
N VAL A 31 -5.30 -8.80 1.91
CA VAL A 31 -5.54 -10.25 1.75
C VAL A 31 -4.23 -11.01 1.65
N GLY A 32 -3.23 -10.48 0.91
CA GLY A 32 -1.88 -11.06 0.85
C GLY A 32 -1.24 -11.20 2.23
N MET A 33 -1.31 -10.16 3.05
CA MET A 33 -0.79 -10.19 4.43
C MET A 33 -1.57 -11.13 5.35
N LEU A 34 -2.89 -11.23 5.16
CA LEU A 34 -3.76 -12.09 5.98
C LEU A 34 -3.74 -13.57 5.59
N LEU A 35 -3.07 -13.92 4.51
CA LEU A 35 -3.04 -15.27 3.96
C LEU A 35 -2.74 -16.36 5.00
N PRO A 36 -1.68 -16.29 5.83
CA PRO A 36 -1.38 -17.31 6.84
C PRO A 36 -2.24 -17.17 8.11
N VAL A 37 -2.82 -16.00 8.35
CA VAL A 37 -3.60 -15.72 9.56
C VAL A 37 -5.03 -16.24 9.41
N VAL A 38 -5.65 -15.96 8.29
CA VAL A 38 -7.04 -16.32 7.97
C VAL A 38 -7.12 -17.69 7.31
N GLY A 39 -6.21 -18.00 6.35
CA GLY A 39 -6.15 -19.28 5.65
C GLY A 39 -5.34 -20.32 6.40
N LYS A 40 -6.01 -21.24 7.11
CA LYS A 40 -5.38 -22.28 7.93
C LYS A 40 -4.99 -23.51 7.13
N THR A 41 -5.76 -23.86 6.11
CA THR A 41 -5.49 -24.96 5.19
C THR A 41 -5.05 -24.44 3.81
N ASP A 42 -4.52 -25.33 2.98
CA ASP A 42 -4.15 -24.96 1.61
C ASP A 42 -5.36 -24.55 0.78
N ASP A 43 -6.48 -25.25 0.94
CA ASP A 43 -7.73 -24.94 0.24
C ASP A 43 -8.27 -23.57 0.67
N GLU A 44 -8.24 -23.26 1.97
CA GLU A 44 -8.63 -21.93 2.46
C GLU A 44 -7.75 -20.84 1.85
N ARG A 45 -6.41 -21.04 1.78
CA ARG A 45 -5.50 -20.08 1.14
C ARG A 45 -5.80 -19.90 -0.35
N ARG A 46 -6.16 -20.99 -1.04
CA ARG A 46 -6.62 -20.88 -2.44
C ARG A 46 -7.89 -20.05 -2.56
N VAL A 47 -8.84 -20.20 -1.64
CA VAL A 47 -10.06 -19.37 -1.62
C VAL A 47 -9.71 -17.90 -1.45
N LEU A 48 -8.80 -17.56 -0.52
CA LEU A 48 -8.33 -16.19 -0.34
C LEU A 48 -7.70 -15.63 -1.61
N LEU A 49 -6.77 -16.35 -2.22
CA LEU A 49 -6.09 -15.91 -3.45
C LEU A 49 -7.05 -15.78 -4.63
N ASN A 50 -7.99 -16.73 -4.78
CA ASN A 50 -9.00 -16.67 -5.83
C ASN A 50 -9.99 -15.52 -5.65
N SER A 51 -10.16 -15.00 -4.43
CA SER A 51 -11.06 -13.86 -4.18
C SER A 51 -10.50 -12.54 -4.76
N VAL A 52 -9.19 -12.40 -4.84
CA VAL A 52 -8.49 -11.22 -5.37
C VAL A 52 -7.91 -11.47 -6.78
N GLY A 53 -7.62 -12.70 -7.12
CA GLY A 53 -7.00 -13.09 -8.39
C GLY A 53 -7.60 -12.48 -9.65
N PRO A 54 -8.93 -12.39 -9.81
CA PRO A 54 -9.55 -11.81 -10.99
C PRO A 54 -9.42 -10.30 -11.15
N VAL A 55 -9.06 -9.57 -10.08
CA VAL A 55 -9.15 -8.09 -10.04
C VAL A 55 -7.83 -7.38 -9.72
N TRP A 56 -6.86 -8.06 -9.09
CA TRP A 56 -5.62 -7.42 -8.59
C TRP A 56 -4.82 -6.67 -9.67
N GLU A 57 -4.77 -7.20 -10.90
CA GLU A 57 -4.06 -6.56 -12.01
C GLU A 57 -4.67 -5.21 -12.37
N GLY A 58 -6.00 -5.17 -12.51
CA GLY A 58 -6.74 -3.93 -12.77
C GLY A 58 -6.65 -2.95 -11.60
N ASN A 59 -6.64 -3.45 -10.38
CA ASN A 59 -6.54 -2.62 -9.17
C ASN A 59 -5.17 -1.93 -9.06
N GLN A 60 -4.09 -2.60 -9.43
CA GLN A 60 -2.74 -2.03 -9.40
C GLN A 60 -2.53 -0.90 -10.41
N VAL A 61 -3.31 -0.86 -11.50
CA VAL A 61 -3.23 0.20 -12.52
C VAL A 61 -3.49 1.60 -11.93
N TRP A 62 -4.28 1.72 -10.87
CA TRP A 62 -4.53 3.00 -10.21
C TRP A 62 -3.25 3.65 -9.68
N LEU A 63 -2.30 2.87 -9.13
CA LEU A 63 -1.01 3.38 -8.69
C LEU A 63 -0.19 3.93 -9.87
N ILE A 64 -0.16 3.18 -10.97
CA ILE A 64 0.57 3.57 -12.18
C ILE A 64 -0.04 4.85 -12.79
N ALA A 65 -1.37 4.90 -12.87
CA ALA A 65 -2.10 6.06 -13.35
C ALA A 65 -1.85 7.29 -12.47
N GLY A 66 -1.85 7.14 -11.13
CA GLY A 66 -1.56 8.21 -10.19
C GLY A 66 -0.13 8.76 -10.35
N ALA A 67 0.86 7.87 -10.42
CA ALA A 67 2.26 8.26 -10.64
C ALA A 67 2.47 8.91 -12.01
N GLY A 68 1.87 8.36 -13.07
CA GLY A 68 1.94 8.92 -14.43
C GLY A 68 1.28 10.29 -14.54
N THR A 69 0.13 10.47 -13.89
CA THR A 69 -0.57 11.77 -13.84
C THR A 69 0.23 12.80 -13.04
N LEU A 70 0.84 12.40 -11.92
CA LEU A 70 1.73 13.28 -11.16
C LEU A 70 2.94 13.70 -11.99
N PHE A 71 3.54 12.77 -12.74
CA PHE A 71 4.65 13.06 -13.66
C PHE A 71 4.24 14.07 -14.75
N ALA A 72 3.07 13.88 -15.35
CA ALA A 72 2.60 14.72 -16.45
C ALA A 72 2.18 16.13 -15.99
N ALA A 73 1.45 16.24 -14.88
CA ALA A 73 0.93 17.50 -14.38
C ALA A 73 1.92 18.26 -13.49
N TRP A 74 2.75 17.55 -12.72
CA TRP A 74 3.65 18.10 -11.70
C TRP A 74 5.06 17.51 -11.79
N PRO A 75 5.79 17.68 -12.92
CA PRO A 75 7.06 17.00 -13.16
C PRO A 75 8.13 17.32 -12.11
N LEU A 76 8.17 18.54 -11.58
CA LEU A 76 9.12 18.93 -10.54
C LEU A 76 8.79 18.26 -9.19
N VAL A 77 7.51 18.13 -8.84
CA VAL A 77 7.08 17.41 -7.64
C VAL A 77 7.41 15.92 -7.78
N TYR A 78 7.10 15.34 -8.94
CA TYR A 78 7.47 13.96 -9.25
C TYR A 78 8.98 13.73 -9.11
N ALA A 79 9.81 14.58 -9.76
CA ALA A 79 11.26 14.48 -9.72
C ALA A 79 11.81 14.60 -8.28
N ALA A 80 11.30 15.56 -7.50
CA ALA A 80 11.71 15.75 -6.11
C ALA A 80 11.35 14.54 -5.23
N ALA A 81 10.11 14.06 -5.32
CA ALA A 81 9.63 12.95 -4.50
C ALA A 81 10.33 11.63 -4.86
N PHE A 82 10.40 11.28 -6.15
CA PHE A 82 11.00 10.01 -6.58
C PHE A 82 12.51 9.96 -6.39
N SER A 83 13.19 11.09 -6.47
CA SER A 83 14.63 11.15 -6.15
C SER A 83 14.88 11.08 -4.63
N ALA A 84 14.10 11.80 -3.83
CA ALA A 84 14.21 11.75 -2.37
C ALA A 84 13.89 10.35 -1.81
N LEU A 85 12.89 9.69 -2.36
CA LEU A 85 12.37 8.41 -1.90
C LEU A 85 12.84 7.24 -2.79
N TYR A 86 13.93 7.42 -3.54
CA TYR A 86 14.43 6.42 -4.48
C TYR A 86 14.61 5.03 -3.84
N VAL A 87 15.32 4.96 -2.71
CA VAL A 87 15.57 3.69 -2.02
C VAL A 87 14.27 3.05 -1.48
N PRO A 88 13.39 3.77 -0.74
CA PRO A 88 12.07 3.26 -0.38
C PRO A 88 11.26 2.74 -1.58
N PHE A 89 11.25 3.46 -2.70
CA PHE A 89 10.51 3.04 -3.89
C PHE A 89 11.11 1.82 -4.59
N MET A 90 12.41 1.59 -4.50
CA MET A 90 13.01 0.32 -4.94
C MET A 90 12.47 -0.86 -4.10
N PHE A 91 12.40 -0.71 -2.78
CA PHE A 91 11.80 -1.74 -1.91
C PHE A 91 10.30 -1.92 -2.20
N LEU A 92 9.57 -0.84 -2.48
CA LEU A 92 8.18 -0.90 -2.92
C LEU A 92 8.02 -1.78 -4.15
N LEU A 93 8.81 -1.52 -5.20
CA LEU A 93 8.76 -2.28 -6.44
C LEU A 93 9.11 -3.75 -6.23
N PHE A 94 10.17 -4.07 -5.46
CA PHE A 94 10.50 -5.45 -5.12
C PHE A 94 9.36 -6.16 -4.38
N GLY A 95 8.69 -5.48 -3.46
CA GLY A 95 7.50 -6.01 -2.80
C GLY A 95 6.37 -6.30 -3.80
N LEU A 96 6.07 -5.33 -4.66
CA LEU A 96 4.99 -5.46 -5.66
C LEU A 96 5.26 -6.58 -6.67
N PHE A 97 6.53 -6.85 -7.06
CA PHE A 97 6.87 -7.95 -7.97
C PHE A 97 6.56 -9.34 -7.39
N LEU A 98 6.57 -9.50 -6.08
CA LEU A 98 6.27 -10.79 -5.45
C LEU A 98 4.80 -11.21 -5.62
N ARG A 99 3.90 -10.26 -5.86
CA ARG A 99 2.45 -10.54 -6.01
C ARG A 99 2.14 -11.29 -7.30
N PRO A 100 2.40 -10.75 -8.52
CA PRO A 100 2.11 -11.45 -9.77
C PRO A 100 2.79 -12.81 -9.81
N VAL A 101 4.08 -12.86 -9.45
CA VAL A 101 4.82 -14.13 -9.45
C VAL A 101 4.21 -15.11 -8.45
N GLY A 102 3.81 -14.66 -7.26
CA GLY A 102 3.18 -15.50 -6.24
C GLY A 102 1.83 -16.05 -6.67
N PHE A 103 0.98 -15.25 -7.31
CA PHE A 103 -0.32 -15.69 -7.83
C PHE A 103 -0.15 -16.78 -8.89
N ASP A 104 0.77 -16.58 -9.84
CA ASP A 104 0.96 -17.51 -10.96
C ASP A 104 1.70 -18.79 -10.55
N TYR A 105 2.71 -18.68 -9.69
CA TYR A 105 3.62 -19.80 -9.43
C TYR A 105 3.25 -20.66 -8.23
N ARG A 106 2.51 -20.14 -7.25
CA ARG A 106 2.12 -20.88 -6.05
C ARG A 106 1.49 -22.23 -6.34
N SER A 107 0.62 -22.28 -7.35
CA SER A 107 -0.16 -23.48 -7.69
C SER A 107 0.47 -24.33 -8.79
N LYS A 108 1.66 -23.98 -9.31
CA LYS A 108 2.34 -24.73 -10.37
C LYS A 108 2.84 -26.11 -9.90
N LEU A 109 3.25 -26.20 -8.64
CA LEU A 109 3.72 -27.46 -8.05
C LEU A 109 2.82 -27.85 -6.86
N PRO A 110 2.55 -29.16 -6.71
CA PRO A 110 1.77 -29.68 -5.58
C PRO A 110 2.59 -29.72 -4.27
N ASP A 111 3.90 -29.46 -4.32
CA ASP A 111 4.80 -29.53 -3.18
C ASP A 111 4.42 -28.53 -2.07
N PRO A 112 4.18 -28.98 -0.82
CA PRO A 112 3.85 -28.10 0.30
C PRO A 112 4.96 -27.10 0.67
N VAL A 113 6.23 -27.44 0.41
CA VAL A 113 7.36 -26.52 0.68
C VAL A 113 7.32 -25.37 -0.31
N TRP A 114 7.13 -25.67 -1.60
CA TRP A 114 6.97 -24.69 -2.67
C TRP A 114 5.82 -23.71 -2.35
N ARG A 115 4.63 -24.22 -1.99
CA ARG A 115 3.48 -23.40 -1.64
C ARG A 115 3.72 -22.49 -0.43
N ARG A 116 4.40 -22.98 0.60
CA ARG A 116 4.77 -22.18 1.78
C ARG A 116 5.72 -21.04 1.44
N TRP A 117 6.66 -21.25 0.53
CA TRP A 117 7.56 -20.18 0.08
C TRP A 117 6.79 -19.08 -0.64
N TRP A 118 5.88 -19.43 -1.55
CA TRP A 118 5.05 -18.46 -2.23
C TRP A 118 4.03 -17.78 -1.30
N ASP A 119 3.49 -18.48 -0.32
CA ASP A 119 2.66 -17.86 0.72
C ASP A 119 3.43 -16.75 1.47
N ARG A 120 4.69 -17.02 1.84
CA ARG A 120 5.57 -16.02 2.48
C ARG A 120 5.90 -14.87 1.53
N ALA A 121 6.18 -15.16 0.27
CA ALA A 121 6.43 -14.14 -0.75
C ALA A 121 5.23 -13.20 -0.92
N LEU A 122 4.00 -13.75 -0.94
CA LEU A 122 2.76 -12.96 -1.00
C LEU A 122 2.56 -12.11 0.26
N VAL A 123 2.88 -12.64 1.44
CA VAL A 123 2.86 -11.84 2.68
C VAL A 123 3.84 -10.68 2.61
N VAL A 124 5.07 -10.92 2.18
CA VAL A 124 6.09 -9.87 2.00
C VAL A 124 5.65 -8.88 0.92
N GLY A 125 5.04 -9.38 -0.17
CA GLY A 125 4.49 -8.59 -1.26
C GLY A 125 3.32 -7.68 -0.86
N GLY A 126 2.61 -8.00 0.21
CA GLY A 126 1.62 -7.13 0.83
C GLY A 126 2.22 -6.21 1.89
N LEU A 127 3.05 -6.76 2.79
CA LEU A 127 3.60 -6.06 3.94
C LEU A 127 4.59 -4.95 3.55
N LEU A 128 5.57 -5.28 2.70
CA LEU A 128 6.63 -4.34 2.34
C LEU A 128 6.09 -3.09 1.64
N PRO A 129 5.23 -3.19 0.59
CA PRO A 129 4.60 -2.02 0.01
C PRO A 129 3.77 -1.20 1.01
N THR A 130 3.01 -1.86 1.87
CA THR A 130 2.20 -1.19 2.91
C THR A 130 3.06 -0.35 3.85
N LEU A 131 4.18 -0.88 4.33
CA LEU A 131 5.11 -0.16 5.20
C LEU A 131 5.78 1.00 4.48
N VAL A 132 6.16 0.82 3.21
CA VAL A 132 6.76 1.89 2.40
C VAL A 132 5.75 3.01 2.14
N PHE A 133 4.49 2.70 1.82
CA PHE A 133 3.44 3.71 1.67
C PHE A 133 3.21 4.49 2.97
N GLY A 134 3.12 3.81 4.10
CA GLY A 134 3.00 4.45 5.41
C GLY A 134 4.19 5.35 5.73
N ALA A 135 5.41 4.85 5.49
CA ALA A 135 6.64 5.62 5.68
C ALA A 135 6.69 6.86 4.76
N THR A 136 6.34 6.68 3.48
CA THR A 136 6.29 7.78 2.50
C THR A 136 5.30 8.85 2.94
N LEU A 137 4.09 8.46 3.37
CA LEU A 137 3.10 9.40 3.88
C LEU A 137 3.62 10.16 5.11
N GLY A 138 4.23 9.46 6.07
CA GLY A 138 4.83 10.09 7.25
C GLY A 138 5.94 11.08 6.90
N LEU A 139 6.80 10.74 5.93
CA LEU A 139 7.85 11.64 5.45
C LEU A 139 7.31 12.87 4.70
N VAL A 140 6.26 12.67 3.89
CA VAL A 140 5.59 13.79 3.19
C VAL A 140 4.92 14.72 4.17
N LEU A 141 4.24 14.21 5.19
CA LEU A 141 3.62 15.02 6.26
C LEU A 141 4.66 15.79 7.08
N GLN A 142 5.80 15.19 7.35
CA GLN A 142 6.92 15.86 8.01
C GLN A 142 7.56 16.97 7.15
N GLY A 143 7.45 16.86 5.82
CA GLY A 143 8.11 17.70 4.85
C GLY A 143 9.46 17.11 4.37
N LEU A 144 9.63 17.01 3.06
CA LEU A 144 10.88 16.57 2.46
C LEU A 144 11.85 17.77 2.37
N PRO A 145 13.11 17.64 2.84
CA PRO A 145 14.08 18.73 2.83
C PRO A 145 14.70 18.89 1.44
N PHE A 146 14.05 19.60 0.54
CA PHE A 146 14.61 19.90 -0.79
C PHE A 146 14.44 21.36 -1.16
N ARG A 147 15.28 21.82 -2.09
CA ARG A 147 15.19 23.14 -2.73
C ARG A 147 15.59 23.03 -4.19
N PHE A 148 15.04 23.91 -5.01
CA PHE A 148 15.48 24.10 -6.38
C PHE A 148 16.45 25.27 -6.45
N ASP A 149 17.52 25.15 -7.25
CA ASP A 149 18.36 26.29 -7.64
C ASP A 149 17.77 27.04 -8.86
N ALA A 150 18.43 28.11 -9.28
CA ALA A 150 18.01 28.92 -10.44
C ALA A 150 17.96 28.12 -11.76
N ALA A 151 18.69 27.01 -11.84
CA ALA A 151 18.69 26.09 -12.99
C ALA A 151 17.71 24.91 -12.81
N LEU A 152 16.79 24.98 -11.84
CA LEU A 152 15.81 23.94 -11.48
C LEU A 152 16.45 22.60 -11.06
N ARG A 153 17.70 22.61 -10.60
CA ARG A 153 18.35 21.43 -10.04
C ARG A 153 17.90 21.24 -8.60
N ILE A 154 17.65 19.98 -8.23
CA ILE A 154 17.20 19.63 -6.89
C ILE A 154 18.40 19.44 -5.96
N HIS A 155 18.38 20.11 -4.83
CA HIS A 155 19.34 19.95 -3.75
C HIS A 155 18.61 19.47 -2.51
N TYR A 156 19.07 18.36 -1.93
CA TYR A 156 18.50 17.82 -0.69
C TYR A 156 19.29 18.29 0.52
N GLY A 157 18.58 18.69 1.57
CA GLY A 157 19.13 18.91 2.89
C GLY A 157 19.33 17.60 3.67
N ALA A 158 19.76 17.71 4.91
CA ALA A 158 19.82 16.55 5.80
C ALA A 158 18.41 16.05 6.13
N PHE A 159 18.19 14.74 5.97
CA PHE A 159 16.94 14.11 6.36
C PHE A 159 16.91 13.95 7.89
N ALA A 160 16.04 14.68 8.55
CA ALA A 160 15.73 14.47 9.96
C ALA A 160 14.48 13.60 10.06
N PHE A 161 14.58 12.44 10.72
CA PHE A 161 13.44 11.53 10.86
C PHE A 161 12.74 11.77 12.20
N HIS A 162 11.48 12.18 12.13
CA HIS A 162 10.60 12.20 13.29
C HIS A 162 9.99 10.81 13.50
N TRP A 163 10.74 9.94 14.18
CA TRP A 163 10.40 8.52 14.32
C TRP A 163 8.99 8.24 14.85
N PRO A 164 8.46 8.99 15.86
CA PRO A 164 7.09 8.76 16.31
C PRO A 164 6.05 8.93 15.21
N LEU A 165 6.13 10.01 14.42
CA LEU A 165 5.23 10.24 13.29
C LEU A 165 5.38 9.17 12.22
N LEU A 166 6.62 8.81 11.88
CA LEU A 166 6.90 7.81 10.86
C LEU A 166 6.34 6.43 11.27
N LEU A 167 6.59 5.99 12.50
CA LEU A 167 6.12 4.70 13.00
C LEU A 167 4.60 4.65 13.15
N THR A 168 3.96 5.74 13.58
CA THR A 168 2.50 5.81 13.65
C THR A 168 1.86 5.83 12.26
N ALA A 169 2.45 6.50 11.27
CA ALA A 169 1.98 6.48 9.89
C ALA A 169 2.11 5.06 9.27
N MET A 170 3.24 4.39 9.47
CA MET A 170 3.44 3.00 9.03
C MET A 170 2.45 2.05 9.71
N GLY A 171 2.26 2.18 11.03
CA GLY A 171 1.33 1.38 11.80
C GLY A 171 -0.13 1.61 11.38
N THR A 172 -0.50 2.86 11.12
CA THR A 172 -1.83 3.22 10.62
C THR A 172 -2.09 2.61 9.24
N ALA A 173 -1.15 2.75 8.30
CA ALA A 173 -1.26 2.16 6.98
C ALA A 173 -1.41 0.63 7.06
N LEU A 174 -0.60 -0.03 7.89
CA LEU A 174 -0.67 -1.47 8.11
C LEU A 174 -2.02 -1.90 8.68
N ALA A 175 -2.49 -1.24 9.74
CA ALA A 175 -3.76 -1.57 10.38
C ALA A 175 -4.96 -1.32 9.45
N LEU A 176 -4.95 -0.21 8.68
CA LEU A 176 -6.00 0.11 7.71
C LEU A 176 -6.06 -0.90 6.56
N LEU A 177 -4.93 -1.27 5.96
CA LEU A 177 -4.94 -2.22 4.84
C LEU A 177 -5.26 -3.64 5.30
N LEU A 178 -4.82 -4.05 6.50
CA LEU A 178 -5.27 -5.31 7.11
C LEU A 178 -6.78 -5.30 7.39
N LEU A 179 -7.32 -4.20 7.92
CA LEU A 179 -8.76 -4.01 8.12
C LEU A 179 -9.51 -4.10 6.80
N HIS A 180 -9.02 -3.43 5.77
CA HIS A 180 -9.63 -3.43 4.44
C HIS A 180 -9.66 -4.85 3.85
N GLY A 181 -8.53 -5.57 3.88
CA GLY A 181 -8.48 -6.96 3.45
C GLY A 181 -9.38 -7.89 4.26
N ALA A 182 -9.43 -7.72 5.59
CA ALA A 182 -10.33 -8.49 6.46
C ALA A 182 -11.80 -8.22 6.13
N SER A 183 -12.19 -6.97 5.93
CA SER A 183 -13.56 -6.58 5.56
C SER A 183 -13.95 -7.12 4.18
N PHE A 184 -13.03 -7.06 3.22
CA PHE A 184 -13.23 -7.65 1.89
C PHE A 184 -13.48 -9.16 1.97
N LEU A 185 -12.62 -9.90 2.71
CA LEU A 185 -12.77 -11.33 2.90
C LEU A 185 -14.08 -11.70 3.62
N GLN A 186 -14.51 -10.89 4.58
CA GLN A 186 -15.79 -11.07 5.25
C GLN A 186 -16.97 -11.00 4.26
N CYS A 187 -16.91 -10.10 3.29
CA CYS A 187 -17.96 -9.93 2.28
C CYS A 187 -17.90 -10.98 1.16
N LYS A 188 -16.69 -11.43 0.80
CA LYS A 188 -16.47 -12.31 -0.36
C LYS A 188 -16.41 -13.79 -0.05
N THR A 189 -16.31 -14.18 1.24
CA THR A 189 -16.20 -15.58 1.65
C THR A 189 -17.29 -15.96 2.64
N GLN A 190 -17.37 -17.23 2.96
CA GLN A 190 -18.35 -17.77 3.89
C GLN A 190 -17.69 -18.68 4.94
N GLY A 191 -18.46 -19.08 5.95
CA GLY A 191 -18.03 -20.04 6.97
C GLY A 191 -16.86 -19.55 7.82
N ALA A 192 -15.87 -20.41 8.04
CA ALA A 192 -14.76 -20.16 8.96
C ALA A 192 -13.84 -18.99 8.51
N ILE A 193 -13.66 -18.78 7.21
CA ILE A 193 -12.86 -17.67 6.67
C ILE A 193 -13.53 -16.34 7.02
N ALA A 194 -14.81 -16.19 6.68
CA ALA A 194 -15.56 -14.96 6.98
C ALA A 194 -15.61 -14.67 8.49
N ALA A 195 -15.83 -15.69 9.33
CA ALA A 195 -15.87 -15.54 10.79
C ALA A 195 -14.52 -15.09 11.37
N ARG A 196 -13.39 -15.64 10.88
CA ARG A 196 -12.04 -15.21 11.31
C ARG A 196 -11.73 -13.78 10.85
N SER A 197 -12.11 -13.44 9.63
CA SER A 197 -11.93 -12.11 9.05
C SER A 197 -12.74 -11.06 9.83
N ALA A 198 -14.01 -11.34 10.13
CA ALA A 198 -14.85 -10.46 10.95
C ALA A 198 -14.26 -10.21 12.34
N ARG A 199 -13.76 -11.27 12.99
CA ARG A 199 -13.11 -11.14 14.31
C ARG A 199 -11.85 -10.27 14.26
N LEU A 200 -11.04 -10.40 13.22
CA LEU A 200 -9.87 -9.55 13.03
C LEU A 200 -10.26 -8.08 12.78
N ALA A 201 -11.28 -7.84 11.97
CA ALA A 201 -11.77 -6.49 11.68
C ALA A 201 -12.21 -5.74 12.95
N LEU A 202 -12.83 -6.44 13.91
CA LEU A 202 -13.25 -5.86 15.20
C LEU A 202 -12.07 -5.28 16.02
N TRP A 203 -10.87 -5.85 15.89
CA TRP A 203 -9.67 -5.35 16.58
C TRP A 203 -8.88 -4.36 15.73
N LEU A 204 -8.83 -4.58 14.42
CA LEU A 204 -8.06 -3.73 13.51
C LEU A 204 -8.68 -2.34 13.36
N GLY A 205 -10.00 -2.20 13.43
CA GLY A 205 -10.68 -0.91 13.36
C GLY A 205 -10.28 0.04 14.48
N PRO A 206 -10.48 -0.34 15.77
CA PRO A 206 -10.02 0.48 16.90
C PRO A 206 -8.51 0.73 16.89
N LEU A 207 -7.70 -0.27 16.52
CA LEU A 207 -6.24 -0.11 16.41
C LEU A 207 -5.85 0.95 15.38
N ALA A 208 -6.44 0.88 14.18
CA ALA A 208 -6.18 1.86 13.12
C ALA A 208 -6.58 3.28 13.57
N SER A 209 -7.75 3.41 14.20
CA SER A 209 -8.22 4.69 14.73
C SER A 209 -7.31 5.25 15.82
N ALA A 210 -6.85 4.41 16.73
CA ALA A 210 -5.94 4.81 17.79
C ALA A 210 -4.56 5.26 17.26
N LEU A 211 -3.99 4.50 16.29
CA LEU A 211 -2.73 4.86 15.64
C LEU A 211 -2.86 6.15 14.83
N PHE A 212 -3.96 6.33 14.12
CA PHE A 212 -4.24 7.57 13.39
C PHE A 212 -4.33 8.78 14.33
N ALA A 213 -5.10 8.65 15.41
CA ALA A 213 -5.22 9.71 16.42
C ALA A 213 -3.86 10.02 17.09
N LEU A 214 -3.09 8.99 17.42
CA LEU A 214 -1.75 9.14 17.98
C LEU A 214 -0.80 9.85 16.96
N GLY A 215 -0.87 9.49 15.68
CA GLY A 215 -0.11 10.18 14.63
C GLY A 215 -0.48 11.66 14.51
N GLY A 216 -1.75 12.02 14.70
CA GLY A 216 -2.22 13.41 14.70
C GLY A 216 -1.69 14.26 15.88
N VAL A 217 -1.23 13.63 16.96
CA VAL A 217 -0.57 14.35 18.07
C VAL A 217 0.82 14.87 17.68
N TRP A 218 1.46 14.24 16.68
CA TRP A 218 2.81 14.56 16.22
C TRP A 218 2.84 15.46 14.95
N LEU A 219 1.67 15.84 14.43
CA LEU A 219 1.52 16.81 13.34
C LEU A 219 1.28 18.21 13.87
#